data_dc61d4b29de94072cb877fcc90141cd9
#
_entry.id   dc61d4b29de94072cb877fcc90141cd9
#
_cell.length_a   1.000
_cell.length_b   1.000
_cell.length_c   1.000
_cell.angle_alpha   90.00
_cell.angle_beta   90.00
_cell.angle_gamma   90.00
#
_symmetry.space_group_name_H-M   'P 1'
#
loop_
_entity.id
_entity.type
_entity.pdbx_description
1 polymer ?
#
loop_
_entity_poly.entity_id
_entity_poly.type
_entity_poly.pdbx_seq_one_letter_code
_entity_poly.pdbx_strand_id
1 'polypeptide(L)'
;MYKRQELIKLDENKEFKQVKFSPRLDFVPILEKSELDLYYKARNKISSMYNSNKYRLEFKLIPGDILMMDNYRLLHGRTEFDTNEGSRFLQGAYIDFDSTEGKLRHLKRKFNF
;
A
#
# COMPACT_ATOMS: atom_id res chain seq x y z
N MET A 1 -11.37 -12.35 13.48
CA MET A 1 -12.08 -11.05 13.57
C MET A 1 -11.76 -10.24 12.32
N TYR A 2 -12.66 -10.21 11.34
CA TYR A 2 -12.47 -9.42 10.13
C TYR A 2 -12.63 -7.93 10.47
N LYS A 3 -11.54 -7.18 10.36
CA LYS A 3 -11.61 -5.71 10.59
C LYS A 3 -12.29 -5.07 9.38
N ARG A 4 -13.41 -4.40 9.59
CA ARG A 4 -13.98 -3.48 8.60
C ARG A 4 -12.97 -2.38 8.37
N GLN A 5 -12.37 -2.34 7.19
CA GLN A 5 -11.35 -1.35 6.84
C GLN A 5 -11.80 -0.62 5.58
N GLU A 6 -11.69 0.70 5.63
CA GLU A 6 -11.89 1.53 4.45
C GLU A 6 -10.79 1.22 3.43
N LEU A 7 -11.19 1.04 2.16
CA LEU A 7 -10.24 0.83 1.06
C LEU A 7 -9.36 2.07 0.84
N ILE A 8 -9.96 3.24 0.94
CA ILE A 8 -9.29 4.53 0.84
C ILE A 8 -9.62 5.31 2.10
N LYS A 9 -8.59 5.73 2.81
CA LYS A 9 -8.71 6.58 3.98
C LYS A 9 -8.30 8.00 3.61
N LEU A 10 -9.14 8.95 3.97
CA LEU A 10 -8.84 10.37 3.84
C LEU A 10 -8.43 10.93 5.21
N ASP A 11 -7.71 12.03 5.21
CA ASP A 11 -7.41 12.79 6.41
C ASP A 11 -8.56 13.76 6.77
N GLU A 12 -8.37 14.59 7.77
CA GLU A 12 -9.32 15.60 8.24
C GLU A 12 -9.62 16.70 7.21
N ASN A 13 -8.69 16.92 6.26
CA ASN A 13 -8.85 17.87 5.15
C ASN A 13 -9.45 17.20 3.90
N LYS A 14 -9.89 15.94 4.01
CA LYS A 14 -10.36 15.09 2.90
C LYS A 14 -9.30 14.80 1.83
N GLU A 15 -8.03 14.93 2.17
CA GLU A 15 -6.93 14.54 1.32
C GLU A 15 -6.59 13.06 1.49
N PHE A 16 -6.00 12.47 0.47
CA PHE A 16 -5.62 11.06 0.46
C PHE A 16 -4.58 10.76 1.53
N LYS A 17 -4.92 9.88 2.47
CA LYS A 17 -4.04 9.45 3.55
C LYS A 17 -3.49 8.05 3.36
N GLN A 18 -4.34 7.08 3.02
CA GLN A 18 -3.95 5.68 2.97
C GLN A 18 -4.81 4.88 2.01
N VAL A 19 -4.21 3.91 1.34
CA VAL A 19 -4.92 2.86 0.61
C VAL A 19 -4.70 1.51 1.30
N LYS A 20 -5.77 0.72 1.37
CA LYS A 20 -5.73 -0.68 1.80
C LYS A 20 -6.49 -1.48 0.77
N PHE A 21 -5.79 -2.22 -0.05
CA PHE A 21 -6.39 -3.05 -1.07
C PHE A 21 -5.78 -4.44 -1.03
N SER A 22 -6.61 -5.43 -0.78
CA SER A 22 -6.22 -6.83 -0.84
C SER A 22 -7.32 -7.64 -1.50
N PRO A 23 -7.08 -8.29 -2.63
CA PRO A 23 -8.10 -9.10 -3.30
C PRO A 23 -8.54 -10.31 -2.47
N ARG A 24 -7.80 -10.68 -1.44
CA ARG A 24 -8.06 -11.88 -0.61
C ARG A 24 -8.69 -11.57 0.75
N LEU A 25 -8.47 -10.38 1.30
CA LEU A 25 -8.78 -10.06 2.70
C LEU A 25 -9.77 -8.92 2.87
N ASP A 26 -10.29 -8.38 1.77
CA ASP A 26 -11.23 -7.28 1.83
C ASP A 26 -12.58 -7.76 2.36
N PHE A 27 -13.10 -7.00 3.30
CA PHE A 27 -14.46 -7.16 3.78
C PHE A 27 -15.41 -6.38 2.88
N VAL A 28 -16.40 -7.07 2.34
CA VAL A 28 -17.49 -6.41 1.61
C VAL A 28 -18.45 -5.80 2.62
N PRO A 29 -18.70 -4.49 2.57
CA PRO A 29 -19.66 -3.85 3.48
C PRO A 29 -21.08 -4.38 3.21
N ILE A 30 -21.91 -4.37 4.26
CA ILE A 30 -23.32 -4.67 4.14
C ILE A 30 -24.00 -3.43 3.58
N LEU A 31 -24.44 -3.50 2.34
CA LEU A 31 -25.04 -2.40 1.57
C LEU A 31 -26.35 -2.87 0.94
N GLU A 32 -27.22 -1.91 0.61
CA GLU A 32 -28.37 -2.18 -0.23
C GLU A 32 -27.93 -2.63 -1.63
N LYS A 33 -28.80 -3.38 -2.33
CA LYS A 33 -28.42 -4.01 -3.60
C LYS A 33 -27.89 -3.01 -4.64
N SER A 34 -28.51 -1.86 -4.75
CA SER A 34 -28.09 -0.81 -5.69
C SER A 34 -26.70 -0.23 -5.35
N GLU A 35 -26.42 -0.05 -4.08
CA GLU A 35 -25.14 0.42 -3.57
C GLU A 35 -24.05 -0.65 -3.72
N LEU A 36 -24.41 -1.92 -3.53
CA LEU A 36 -23.50 -3.05 -3.68
C LEU A 36 -23.02 -3.17 -5.14
N ASP A 37 -23.90 -2.98 -6.10
CA ASP A 37 -23.52 -2.98 -7.53
C ASP A 37 -22.55 -1.86 -7.85
N LEU A 38 -22.77 -0.65 -7.32
CA LEU A 38 -21.87 0.48 -7.48
C LEU A 38 -20.51 0.23 -6.80
N TYR A 39 -20.53 -0.35 -5.61
CA TYR A 39 -19.32 -0.74 -4.89
C TYR A 39 -18.46 -1.71 -5.72
N TYR A 40 -19.04 -2.76 -6.26
CA TYR A 40 -18.29 -3.71 -7.09
C TYR A 40 -17.79 -3.11 -8.39
N LYS A 41 -18.56 -2.24 -9.04
CA LYS A 41 -18.10 -1.51 -10.23
C LYS A 41 -16.89 -0.64 -9.90
N ALA A 42 -16.95 0.14 -8.83
CA ALA A 42 -15.85 1.00 -8.39
C ALA A 42 -14.61 0.14 -8.00
N ARG A 43 -14.80 -0.93 -7.24
CA ARG A 43 -13.73 -1.84 -6.83
C ARG A 43 -13.04 -2.50 -8.02
N ASN A 44 -13.80 -2.97 -9.00
CA ASN A 44 -13.26 -3.55 -10.23
C ASN A 44 -12.48 -2.50 -11.04
N LYS A 45 -12.97 -1.28 -11.10
CA LYS A 45 -12.25 -0.17 -11.76
C LYS A 45 -10.92 0.11 -11.10
N ILE A 46 -10.89 0.22 -9.77
CA ILE A 46 -9.66 0.41 -9.00
C ILE A 46 -8.69 -0.77 -9.23
N SER A 47 -9.19 -2.00 -9.16
CA SER A 47 -8.37 -3.19 -9.42
C SER A 47 -7.76 -3.18 -10.82
N SER A 48 -8.53 -2.80 -11.84
CA SER A 48 -8.01 -2.69 -13.21
C SER A 48 -6.95 -1.60 -13.36
N MET A 49 -7.08 -0.50 -12.62
CA MET A 49 -6.06 0.56 -12.61
C MET A 49 -4.76 0.09 -11.96
N TYR A 50 -4.82 -0.58 -10.82
CA TYR A 50 -3.63 -1.09 -10.13
C TYR A 50 -2.88 -2.16 -10.95
N ASN A 51 -3.61 -2.95 -11.73
CA ASN A 51 -3.01 -3.96 -12.59
C ASN A 51 -2.56 -3.41 -13.96
N SER A 52 -2.81 -2.14 -14.25
CA SER A 52 -2.39 -1.53 -15.52
C SER A 52 -0.91 -1.14 -15.48
N ASN A 53 -0.24 -1.27 -16.62
CA ASN A 53 1.16 -0.85 -16.76
C ASN A 53 1.36 0.68 -16.57
N LYS A 54 0.28 1.46 -16.69
CA LYS A 54 0.34 2.92 -16.55
C LYS A 54 0.76 3.36 -15.14
N TYR A 55 0.38 2.59 -14.11
CA TYR A 55 0.60 2.94 -12.71
C TYR A 55 1.55 1.97 -12.00
N ARG A 56 2.13 1.02 -12.76
CA ARG A 56 3.03 0.01 -12.23
C ARG A 56 4.48 0.40 -12.50
N LEU A 57 5.28 0.35 -11.44
CA LEU A 57 6.72 0.38 -11.53
C LEU A 57 7.23 -1.03 -11.27
N GLU A 58 8.03 -1.56 -12.19
CA GLU A 58 8.61 -2.90 -12.08
C GLU A 58 10.12 -2.83 -12.24
N PHE A 59 10.84 -3.43 -11.31
CA PHE A 59 12.29 -3.49 -11.32
C PHE A 59 12.78 -4.71 -10.55
N LYS A 60 13.97 -5.17 -10.88
CA LYS A 60 14.65 -6.29 -10.21
C LYS A 60 15.58 -5.73 -9.15
N LEU A 61 15.44 -6.22 -7.91
CA LEU A 61 16.40 -5.95 -6.85
C LEU A 61 17.62 -6.85 -7.02
N ILE A 62 18.80 -6.28 -6.83
CA ILE A 62 20.07 -7.01 -6.81
C ILE A 62 20.65 -7.05 -5.39
N PRO A 63 21.61 -7.95 -5.10
CA PRO A 63 22.25 -8.00 -3.80
C PRO A 63 22.86 -6.65 -3.39
N GLY A 64 22.53 -6.19 -2.20
CA GLY A 64 22.93 -4.88 -1.67
C GLY A 64 21.91 -3.77 -1.83
N ASP A 65 20.84 -3.98 -2.61
CA ASP A 65 19.78 -2.99 -2.74
C ASP A 65 18.97 -2.84 -1.44
N ILE A 66 18.62 -1.62 -1.12
CA ILE A 66 17.68 -1.25 -0.06
C ILE A 66 16.49 -0.57 -0.71
N LEU A 67 15.30 -1.16 -0.54
CA LEU A 67 14.03 -0.57 -0.96
C LEU A 67 13.31 0.00 0.25
N MET A 68 13.05 1.30 0.25
CA MET A 68 12.23 1.98 1.24
C MET A 68 10.97 2.52 0.57
N MET A 69 9.82 2.31 1.18
CA MET A 69 8.54 2.76 0.63
C MET A 69 7.58 3.23 1.72
N ASP A 70 6.74 4.20 1.39
CA ASP A 70 5.57 4.54 2.20
C ASP A 70 4.47 3.51 1.95
N ASN A 71 4.34 2.55 2.86
CA ASN A 71 3.37 1.47 2.77
C ASN A 71 1.91 1.93 2.93
N TYR A 72 1.67 3.19 3.30
CA TYR A 72 0.32 3.75 3.33
C TYR A 72 -0.14 4.23 1.94
N ARG A 73 0.79 4.61 1.09
CA ARG A 73 0.50 5.23 -0.20
C ARG A 73 0.76 4.33 -1.40
N LEU A 74 1.48 3.23 -1.21
CA LEU A 74 1.88 2.32 -2.27
C LEU A 74 1.30 0.93 -2.04
N LEU A 75 0.85 0.33 -3.12
CA LEU A 75 0.61 -1.11 -3.17
C LEU A 75 1.85 -1.77 -3.77
N HIS A 76 2.21 -2.92 -3.23
CA HIS A 76 3.37 -3.66 -3.70
C HIS A 76 3.07 -5.14 -3.82
N GLY A 77 3.79 -5.78 -4.69
CA GLY A 77 3.67 -7.20 -4.96
C GLY A 77 4.97 -7.78 -5.49
N ARG A 78 4.95 -9.04 -5.81
CA ARG A 78 6.06 -9.75 -6.42
C ARG A 78 5.56 -10.51 -7.63
N THR A 79 6.35 -10.51 -8.68
CA THR A 79 6.18 -11.44 -9.78
C THR A 79 6.64 -12.85 -9.37
N GLU A 80 6.24 -13.85 -10.11
CA GLU A 80 6.79 -15.20 -9.98
C GLU A 80 8.30 -15.16 -10.19
N PHE A 81 9.01 -16.04 -9.51
CA PHE A 81 10.44 -16.24 -9.70
C PHE A 81 10.72 -17.73 -9.85
N ASP A 82 11.73 -18.06 -10.65
CA ASP A 82 12.16 -19.43 -10.81
C ASP A 82 13.08 -19.82 -9.65
N THR A 83 12.68 -20.85 -8.89
CA THR A 83 13.45 -21.38 -7.76
C THR A 83 14.75 -22.03 -8.20
N ASN A 84 14.91 -22.35 -9.48
CA ASN A 84 16.13 -22.93 -10.06
C ASN A 84 17.20 -21.86 -10.36
N GLU A 85 16.85 -20.58 -10.37
CA GLU A 85 17.78 -19.46 -10.61
C GLU A 85 18.69 -19.12 -9.40
N GLY A 86 18.61 -19.88 -8.33
CA GLY A 86 19.45 -19.70 -7.15
C GLY A 86 18.68 -19.34 -5.87
N SER A 87 19.43 -19.10 -4.79
CA SER A 87 18.85 -18.73 -3.51
C SER A 87 18.45 -17.26 -3.47
N ARG A 88 17.29 -16.99 -2.90
CA ARG A 88 16.79 -15.63 -2.69
C ARG A 88 16.69 -15.37 -1.18
N PHE A 89 17.36 -14.33 -0.73
CA PHE A 89 17.25 -13.83 0.63
C PHE A 89 16.77 -12.37 0.60
N LEU A 90 15.67 -12.08 1.28
CA LEU A 90 15.15 -10.73 1.46
C LEU A 90 14.82 -10.53 2.92
N GLN A 91 15.42 -9.51 3.51
CA GLN A 91 15.12 -9.09 4.88
C GLN A 91 14.22 -7.86 4.83
N GLY A 92 13.11 -7.89 5.58
CA GLY A 92 12.19 -6.77 5.70
C GLY A 92 12.10 -6.24 7.12
N ALA A 93 11.92 -4.95 7.26
CA ALA A 93 11.63 -4.28 8.51
C ALA A 93 10.52 -3.25 8.31
N TYR A 94 9.76 -2.98 9.37
CA TYR A 94 8.75 -1.93 9.38
C TYR A 94 9.18 -0.86 10.38
N ILE A 95 9.04 0.39 9.98
CA ILE A 95 9.27 1.55 10.84
C ILE A 95 7.91 2.20 11.07
N ASP A 96 7.57 2.43 12.33
CA ASP A 96 6.33 3.11 12.68
C ASP A 96 6.33 4.54 12.16
N PHE A 97 5.23 4.92 11.53
CA PHE A 97 5.08 6.24 10.93
C PHE A 97 5.24 7.36 11.97
N ASP A 98 4.65 7.19 13.15
CA ASP A 98 4.73 8.16 14.25
C ASP A 98 6.16 8.39 14.74
N SER A 99 6.98 7.33 14.80
CA SER A 99 8.40 7.43 15.17
C SER A 99 9.19 8.23 14.14
N THR A 100 8.92 8.02 12.86
CA THR A 100 9.58 8.74 11.76
C THR A 100 9.18 10.21 11.76
N GLU A 101 7.89 10.49 11.88
CA GLU A 101 7.37 11.87 11.93
C GLU A 101 7.86 12.62 13.18
N GLY A 102 7.84 11.97 14.33
CA GLY A 102 8.35 12.54 15.58
C GLY A 102 9.84 12.88 15.48
N LYS A 103 10.64 12.00 14.84
CA LYS A 103 12.06 12.28 14.59
C LYS A 103 12.26 13.44 13.64
N LEU A 104 11.48 13.51 12.55
CA LEU A 104 11.54 14.63 11.61
C LEU A 104 11.22 15.96 12.30
N ARG A 105 10.13 16.02 13.09
CA ARG A 105 9.75 17.22 13.86
C ARG A 105 10.85 17.63 14.84
N HIS A 106 11.47 16.67 15.52
CA HIS A 106 12.60 16.95 16.41
C HIS A 106 13.79 17.55 15.66
N LEU A 107 14.16 16.98 14.52
CA LEU A 107 15.27 17.47 13.69
C LEU A 107 14.98 18.87 13.14
N LYS A 108 13.76 19.11 12.65
CA LYS A 108 13.33 20.44 12.20
C LYS A 108 13.51 21.52 13.29
N ARG A 109 13.07 21.22 14.52
CA ARG A 109 13.26 22.14 15.65
C ARG A 109 14.72 22.33 16.01
N LYS A 110 15.51 21.27 15.99
CA LYS A 110 16.93 21.32 16.37
C LYS A 110 17.78 22.10 15.38
N PHE A 111 17.48 22.04 14.10
CA PHE A 111 18.30 22.62 13.03
C PHE A 111 17.61 23.79 12.30
N ASN A 112 16.43 24.21 12.72
CA ASN A 112 15.67 25.35 12.17
C ASN A 112 15.43 25.29 10.66
N PHE A 113 14.96 24.15 10.12
CA PHE A 113 14.60 24.01 8.70
C PHE A 113 13.17 23.46 8.50
#